data_c35a201c6a61f8f7337895ae4e6ce125
#
_entry.id   c35a201c6a61f8f7337895ae4e6ce125
#
_cell.length_a   1.000
_cell.length_b   1.000
_cell.length_c   1.000
_cell.angle_alpha   90.00
_cell.angle_beta   90.00
_cell.angle_gamma   90.00
#
_symmetry.space_group_name_H-M   'P 1'
#
loop_
_entity.id
_entity.type
_entity.pdbx_description
1 polymer ?
#
loop_
_entity_poly.entity_id
_entity_poly.type
_entity_poly.pdbx_seq_one_letter_code
_entity_poly.pdbx_strand_id
1 'polypeptide(L)'
;TLEHLRAESIEQNPRIHHEFSQASESLQYAKEHLFERNSVVRDHELMTEVLRHGRGQIDPGQLRGALELEQSQGTLIRAGNNLATRESLEREQRMITTVDGGVGRFDRLGGQHELHPSERLREEQQRAVYQVLDSRDLAINLRGAAGTGKTATLGEIDRGLRDVGREVMAVATTRSAVEELRKVGFHDAMTISRLLEDSTTQSSLRGKVLIVDEAGMVSGRQMEGLLKLAEREQARILFSGDTRQIQSVEASDALRILERESQMKSISLTGVQRQTQPEYRDAIQTLRQSPEQGFEKLEKLGAVREVPYLKRAQAVASTYRELATDSNRKVLVVAGTHEEIGRITHAIREDRKQHGELEHGTAFERYSPLQWTEAQKKDLSNYQEGQVLLFHRSSHGVARHETLTVEHADKSHIVARDRQGVEHMVSPTQARSFSVHECSQIEIASGDKLLLTGNRREADFRATNGELVKIRSVDGGRIQLEDGRTLPSNYREFDHGYAITAHRSQGKTVDAVVLSGDTMKQEQFYVAASRGRDEITIITSDVDGLRESLGISSARPSATELAREQAQVHPAPEHGLAQLAIQNIEAPAPLHEISIGHEMGISL
;
A
#
# COMPACT_ATOMS: atom_id res chain seq x y z
N THR A 1 -26.38 10.72 38.53
CA THR A 1 -25.46 11.59 37.78
C THR A 1 -26.16 12.17 36.54
N LEU A 2 -25.74 13.33 36.06
CA LEU A 2 -26.30 14.00 34.84
C LEU A 2 -26.37 13.07 33.62
N GLU A 3 -25.45 12.13 33.50
CA GLU A 3 -25.44 11.11 32.45
C GLU A 3 -26.58 10.10 32.57
N HIS A 4 -26.90 9.68 33.78
CA HIS A 4 -28.03 8.77 34.02
C HIS A 4 -29.38 9.44 33.71
N LEU A 5 -29.52 10.71 34.06
CA LEU A 5 -30.73 11.50 33.77
C LEU A 5 -30.87 11.82 32.27
N ARG A 6 -29.74 11.99 31.55
CA ARG A 6 -29.74 12.11 30.06
C ARG A 6 -30.13 10.79 29.41
N ALA A 7 -29.59 9.67 29.84
CA ALA A 7 -29.93 8.35 29.32
C ALA A 7 -31.42 8.02 29.55
N GLU A 8 -31.96 8.26 30.75
CA GLU A 8 -33.39 8.09 31.04
C GLU A 8 -34.27 9.05 30.22
N SER A 9 -33.83 10.30 29.97
CA SER A 9 -34.58 11.26 29.15
C SER A 9 -34.64 10.87 27.69
N ILE A 10 -33.59 10.20 27.16
CA ILE A 10 -33.52 9.68 25.78
C ILE A 10 -34.46 8.48 25.63
N GLU A 11 -34.50 7.55 26.60
CA GLU A 11 -35.38 6.38 26.59
C GLU A 11 -36.88 6.76 26.62
N GLN A 12 -37.22 7.86 27.25
CA GLN A 12 -38.62 8.28 27.44
C GLN A 12 -39.20 9.11 26.28
N ASN A 13 -38.37 9.57 25.32
CA ASN A 13 -38.87 10.37 24.19
C ASN A 13 -38.57 9.69 22.83
N PRO A 14 -39.58 9.14 22.12
CA PRO A 14 -39.40 8.40 20.88
C PRO A 14 -38.70 9.18 19.78
N ARG A 15 -38.85 10.51 19.73
CA ARG A 15 -38.13 11.37 18.76
C ARG A 15 -36.64 11.47 19.10
N ILE A 16 -36.31 11.73 20.34
CA ILE A 16 -34.92 11.81 20.81
C ILE A 16 -34.24 10.46 20.64
N HIS A 17 -34.92 9.36 20.93
CA HIS A 17 -34.39 8.01 20.73
C HIS A 17 -34.12 7.73 19.23
N HIS A 18 -35.01 8.09 18.34
CA HIS A 18 -34.83 7.89 16.90
C HIS A 18 -33.69 8.74 16.35
N GLU A 19 -33.62 10.01 16.72
CA GLU A 19 -32.57 10.94 16.27
C GLU A 19 -31.20 10.57 16.82
N PHE A 20 -31.11 10.10 18.07
CA PHE A 20 -29.86 9.58 18.66
C PHE A 20 -29.44 8.26 18.01
N SER A 21 -30.39 7.39 17.64
CA SER A 21 -30.12 6.17 16.86
C SER A 21 -29.51 6.49 15.51
N GLN A 22 -30.04 7.47 14.78
CA GLN A 22 -29.51 7.89 13.49
C GLN A 22 -28.09 8.48 13.58
N ALA A 23 -27.84 9.30 14.61
CA ALA A 23 -26.49 9.84 14.84
C ALA A 23 -25.48 8.71 15.15
N SER A 24 -25.89 7.71 15.93
CA SER A 24 -25.06 6.54 16.25
C SER A 24 -24.81 5.64 15.04
N GLU A 25 -25.82 5.39 14.21
CA GLU A 25 -25.68 4.63 12.96
C GLU A 25 -24.72 5.32 11.97
N SER A 26 -24.89 6.64 11.77
CA SER A 26 -24.01 7.40 10.90
C SER A 26 -22.60 7.53 11.45
N LEU A 27 -22.44 7.61 12.78
CA LEU A 27 -21.13 7.57 13.41
C LEU A 27 -20.46 6.20 13.23
N GLN A 28 -21.19 5.11 13.36
CA GLN A 28 -20.67 3.77 13.12
C GLN A 28 -20.25 3.60 11.65
N TYR A 29 -21.06 4.04 10.70
CA TYR A 29 -20.71 4.06 9.28
C TYR A 29 -19.41 4.85 9.02
N ALA A 30 -19.32 6.08 9.54
CA ALA A 30 -18.14 6.93 9.35
C ALA A 30 -16.88 6.31 9.99
N LYS A 31 -17.01 5.66 11.16
CA LYS A 31 -15.93 4.90 11.78
C LYS A 31 -15.48 3.75 10.89
N GLU A 32 -16.39 2.90 10.42
CA GLU A 32 -16.06 1.78 9.53
C GLU A 32 -15.40 2.28 8.24
N HIS A 33 -15.90 3.37 7.66
CA HIS A 33 -15.36 3.97 6.44
C HIS A 33 -13.95 4.53 6.61
N LEU A 34 -13.75 5.41 7.59
CA LEU A 34 -12.50 6.15 7.73
C LEU A 34 -11.38 5.29 8.34
N PHE A 35 -11.70 4.45 9.34
CA PHE A 35 -10.71 3.61 10.02
C PHE A 35 -10.37 2.32 9.26
N GLU A 36 -11.03 2.01 8.15
CA GLU A 36 -10.56 0.98 7.21
C GLU A 36 -9.22 1.38 6.58
N ARG A 37 -8.99 2.69 6.38
CA ARG A 37 -7.78 3.22 5.71
C ARG A 37 -6.82 3.98 6.61
N ASN A 38 -7.26 4.42 7.77
CA ASN A 38 -6.47 5.22 8.70
C ASN A 38 -6.55 4.66 10.12
N SER A 39 -5.42 4.57 10.83
CA SER A 39 -5.42 4.24 12.27
C SER A 39 -5.84 5.44 13.12
N VAL A 40 -5.57 6.64 12.61
CA VAL A 40 -5.89 7.92 13.24
C VAL A 40 -6.54 8.82 12.21
N VAL A 41 -7.61 9.51 12.59
CA VAL A 41 -8.33 10.51 11.78
C VAL A 41 -8.50 11.80 12.56
N ARG A 42 -8.67 12.91 11.87
CA ARG A 42 -9.00 14.17 12.54
C ARG A 42 -10.48 14.18 12.90
N ASP A 43 -10.82 14.81 14.02
CA ASP A 43 -12.21 14.90 14.51
C ASP A 43 -13.15 15.54 13.48
N HIS A 44 -12.70 16.60 12.79
CA HIS A 44 -13.51 17.24 11.75
C HIS A 44 -13.74 16.35 10.53
N GLU A 45 -12.80 15.44 10.18
CA GLU A 45 -12.98 14.48 9.09
C GLU A 45 -14.08 13.47 9.47
N LEU A 46 -14.04 12.95 10.70
CA LEU A 46 -15.06 12.05 11.22
C LEU A 46 -16.44 12.75 11.27
N MET A 47 -16.48 13.96 11.84
CA MET A 47 -17.73 14.73 11.90
C MET A 47 -18.30 15.03 10.52
N THR A 48 -17.45 15.40 9.56
CA THR A 48 -17.87 15.67 8.17
C THR A 48 -18.48 14.43 7.54
N GLU A 49 -17.89 13.25 7.75
CA GLU A 49 -18.40 12.01 7.17
C GLU A 49 -19.72 11.58 7.82
N VAL A 50 -19.87 11.73 9.15
CA VAL A 50 -21.15 11.48 9.84
C VAL A 50 -22.25 12.37 9.31
N LEU A 51 -21.99 13.69 9.17
CA LEU A 51 -22.98 14.63 8.64
C LEU A 51 -23.31 14.39 7.16
N ARG A 52 -22.31 13.92 6.38
CA ARG A 52 -22.51 13.55 4.97
C ARG A 52 -23.42 12.33 4.83
N HIS A 53 -23.20 11.29 5.64
CA HIS A 53 -24.02 10.08 5.64
C HIS A 53 -25.43 10.38 6.16
N GLY A 54 -25.57 11.10 7.26
CA GLY A 54 -26.84 11.43 7.89
C GLY A 54 -27.55 12.67 7.32
N ARG A 55 -27.30 13.09 6.08
CA ARG A 55 -27.76 14.31 5.40
C ARG A 55 -29.12 14.86 5.89
N GLY A 56 -29.08 15.97 6.66
CA GLY A 56 -30.28 16.67 7.14
C GLY A 56 -31.08 15.95 8.22
N GLN A 57 -30.63 14.78 8.68
CA GLN A 57 -31.30 13.98 9.69
C GLN A 57 -30.57 14.03 11.06
N ILE A 58 -29.37 14.61 11.11
CA ILE A 58 -28.53 14.67 12.30
C ILE A 58 -28.23 16.12 12.65
N ASP A 59 -28.52 16.48 13.89
CA ASP A 59 -28.11 17.75 14.49
C ASP A 59 -26.65 17.68 15.01
N PRO A 60 -25.83 18.73 14.83
CA PRO A 60 -24.47 18.76 15.35
C PRO A 60 -24.34 18.55 16.87
N GLY A 61 -25.37 18.88 17.64
CA GLY A 61 -25.40 18.63 19.08
C GLY A 61 -25.54 17.14 19.40
N GLN A 62 -26.39 16.43 18.66
CA GLN A 62 -26.56 14.96 18.79
C GLN A 62 -25.28 14.22 18.41
N LEU A 63 -24.60 14.66 17.34
CA LEU A 63 -23.31 14.11 16.95
C LEU A 63 -22.27 14.27 18.06
N ARG A 64 -22.17 15.47 18.67
CA ARG A 64 -21.25 15.67 19.80
C ARG A 64 -21.56 14.74 20.96
N GLY A 65 -22.85 14.58 21.31
CA GLY A 65 -23.28 13.66 22.36
C GLY A 65 -22.91 12.21 22.06
N ALA A 66 -23.06 11.75 20.81
CA ALA A 66 -22.66 10.42 20.39
C ALA A 66 -21.12 10.23 20.46
N LEU A 67 -20.34 11.23 20.05
CA LEU A 67 -18.87 11.20 20.16
C LEU A 67 -18.41 11.19 21.62
N GLU A 68 -19.01 12.01 22.50
CA GLU A 68 -18.70 12.03 23.94
C GLU A 68 -19.02 10.67 24.60
N LEU A 69 -20.13 10.03 24.20
CA LEU A 69 -20.48 8.70 24.69
C LEU A 69 -19.43 7.65 24.27
N GLU A 70 -19.05 7.61 23.01
CA GLU A 70 -18.00 6.70 22.51
C GLU A 70 -16.65 6.91 23.21
N GLN A 71 -16.31 8.17 23.51
CA GLN A 71 -15.08 8.50 24.26
C GLN A 71 -15.19 8.06 25.73
N SER A 72 -16.35 8.28 26.38
CA SER A 72 -16.58 7.85 27.76
C SER A 72 -16.55 6.33 27.91
N GLN A 73 -17.04 5.60 26.92
CA GLN A 73 -16.98 4.15 26.84
C GLN A 73 -15.57 3.65 26.44
N GLY A 74 -14.68 4.57 26.02
CA GLY A 74 -13.34 4.28 25.59
C GLY A 74 -13.26 3.49 24.27
N THR A 75 -14.31 3.50 23.45
CA THR A 75 -14.31 2.92 22.09
C THR A 75 -13.59 3.84 21.10
N LEU A 76 -13.64 5.17 21.34
CA LEU A 76 -12.82 6.18 20.69
C LEU A 76 -11.82 6.80 21.68
N ILE A 77 -10.60 6.97 21.21
CA ILE A 77 -9.48 7.59 21.92
C ILE A 77 -9.21 8.94 21.27
N ARG A 78 -9.13 10.01 22.06
CA ARG A 78 -8.86 11.36 21.58
C ARG A 78 -7.57 11.91 22.17
N ALA A 79 -6.70 12.48 21.32
CA ALA A 79 -5.64 13.38 21.73
C ALA A 79 -5.65 14.61 20.83
N GLY A 80 -5.85 15.79 21.40
CA GLY A 80 -6.07 17.01 20.65
C GLY A 80 -7.23 16.89 19.66
N ASN A 81 -6.93 17.13 18.38
CA ASN A 81 -7.90 17.03 17.28
C ASN A 81 -7.86 15.66 16.56
N ASN A 82 -7.11 14.69 17.09
CA ASN A 82 -6.96 13.38 16.50
C ASN A 82 -7.78 12.33 17.25
N LEU A 83 -8.31 11.38 16.51
CA LEU A 83 -9.12 10.27 17.01
C LEU A 83 -8.57 8.93 16.52
N ALA A 84 -8.56 7.93 17.38
CA ALA A 84 -8.29 6.53 17.03
C ALA A 84 -9.37 5.62 17.64
N THR A 85 -9.54 4.42 17.08
CA THR A 85 -10.41 3.42 17.70
C THR A 85 -9.62 2.57 18.69
N ARG A 86 -10.30 2.08 19.73
CA ARG A 86 -9.75 1.08 20.66
C ARG A 86 -9.28 -0.16 19.90
N GLU A 87 -10.03 -0.60 18.90
CA GLU A 87 -9.67 -1.76 18.07
C GLU A 87 -8.31 -1.57 17.38
N SER A 88 -8.06 -0.37 16.82
CA SER A 88 -6.77 -0.06 16.19
C SER A 88 -5.63 -0.09 17.20
N LEU A 89 -5.81 0.52 18.38
CA LEU A 89 -4.81 0.51 19.45
C LEU A 89 -4.51 -0.92 19.93
N GLU A 90 -5.54 -1.69 20.25
CA GLU A 90 -5.37 -3.06 20.71
C GLU A 90 -4.69 -3.95 19.66
N ARG A 91 -4.98 -3.74 18.37
CA ARG A 91 -4.29 -4.44 17.25
C ARG A 91 -2.81 -4.12 17.26
N GLU A 92 -2.44 -2.85 17.34
CA GLU A 92 -1.06 -2.42 17.39
C GLU A 92 -0.33 -2.98 18.62
N GLN A 93 -0.95 -2.94 19.78
CA GLN A 93 -0.41 -3.51 21.02
C GLN A 93 -0.20 -5.04 20.92
N ARG A 94 -1.16 -5.78 20.35
CA ARG A 94 -1.00 -7.22 20.13
C ARG A 94 0.16 -7.54 19.21
N MET A 95 0.34 -6.78 18.13
CA MET A 95 1.49 -6.95 17.22
C MET A 95 2.82 -6.73 17.96
N ILE A 96 2.93 -5.65 18.74
CA ILE A 96 4.13 -5.32 19.52
C ILE A 96 4.40 -6.44 20.54
N THR A 97 3.41 -6.81 21.35
CA THR A 97 3.53 -7.85 22.39
C THR A 97 3.94 -9.21 21.80
N THR A 98 3.38 -9.58 20.63
CA THR A 98 3.73 -10.83 19.96
C THR A 98 5.21 -10.83 19.54
N VAL A 99 5.69 -9.72 18.96
CA VAL A 99 7.09 -9.61 18.55
C VAL A 99 8.03 -9.63 19.75
N ASP A 100 7.73 -8.86 20.81
CA ASP A 100 8.55 -8.75 22.02
C ASP A 100 8.61 -10.09 22.78
N GLY A 101 7.49 -10.78 22.89
CA GLY A 101 7.42 -12.13 23.48
C GLY A 101 8.16 -13.20 22.67
N GLY A 102 8.52 -12.88 21.43
CA GLY A 102 9.28 -13.77 20.54
C GLY A 102 10.79 -13.53 20.51
N VAL A 103 11.30 -12.54 21.25
CA VAL A 103 12.74 -12.20 21.26
C VAL A 103 13.54 -13.30 21.98
N GLY A 104 14.58 -13.81 21.33
CA GLY A 104 15.47 -14.83 21.88
C GLY A 104 14.84 -16.20 22.15
N ARG A 105 13.60 -16.42 21.71
CA ARG A 105 12.78 -17.60 22.06
C ARG A 105 13.15 -18.87 21.30
N PHE A 106 13.84 -18.75 20.18
CA PHE A 106 14.10 -19.86 19.27
C PHE A 106 15.60 -20.20 19.20
N ASP A 107 15.91 -21.34 18.63
CA ASP A 107 17.28 -21.67 18.23
C ASP A 107 17.74 -20.79 17.07
N ARG A 108 19.06 -20.64 16.90
CA ARG A 108 19.65 -19.91 15.75
C ARG A 108 19.03 -20.39 14.44
N LEU A 109 18.68 -19.45 13.54
CA LEU A 109 18.13 -19.81 12.23
C LEU A 109 19.08 -20.67 11.40
N GLY A 110 20.36 -20.33 11.37
CA GLY A 110 21.42 -21.09 10.69
C GLY A 110 21.92 -22.31 11.46
N GLY A 111 21.28 -22.69 12.59
CA GLY A 111 21.74 -23.83 13.41
C GLY A 111 23.16 -23.63 13.94
N GLN A 112 23.93 -24.73 13.98
CA GLN A 112 25.35 -24.72 14.38
C GLN A 112 26.32 -24.69 13.17
N HIS A 113 25.78 -24.60 11.96
CA HIS A 113 26.55 -24.64 10.73
C HIS A 113 27.27 -23.30 10.50
N GLU A 114 28.57 -23.33 10.18
CA GLU A 114 29.28 -22.15 9.70
C GLU A 114 28.93 -21.94 8.21
N LEU A 115 28.09 -20.96 7.97
CA LEU A 115 27.75 -20.58 6.61
C LEU A 115 28.83 -19.67 6.02
N HIS A 116 29.23 -19.94 4.80
CA HIS A 116 30.08 -19.03 4.02
C HIS A 116 29.21 -18.37 2.94
N PRO A 117 28.77 -17.11 3.15
CA PRO A 117 28.00 -16.39 2.14
C PRO A 117 28.79 -16.25 0.85
N SER A 118 28.10 -16.26 -0.28
CA SER A 118 28.70 -16.12 -1.59
C SER A 118 29.56 -14.86 -1.70
N GLU A 119 30.79 -14.98 -2.22
CA GLU A 119 31.70 -13.87 -2.50
C GLU A 119 31.12 -12.85 -3.52
N ARG A 120 30.07 -13.24 -4.26
CA ARG A 120 29.32 -12.34 -5.16
C ARG A 120 28.52 -11.29 -4.40
N LEU A 121 28.22 -11.53 -3.13
CA LEU A 121 27.56 -10.58 -2.26
C LEU A 121 28.59 -9.58 -1.71
N ARG A 122 28.18 -8.33 -1.58
CA ARG A 122 28.99 -7.31 -0.91
C ARG A 122 29.08 -7.61 0.59
N GLU A 123 30.13 -7.11 1.23
CA GLU A 123 30.34 -7.30 2.68
C GLU A 123 29.11 -6.96 3.53
N GLU A 124 28.41 -5.86 3.19
CA GLU A 124 27.20 -5.46 3.88
C GLU A 124 26.10 -6.52 3.77
N GLN A 125 25.92 -7.11 2.58
CA GLN A 125 24.96 -8.18 2.35
C GLN A 125 25.38 -9.48 3.04
N GLN A 126 26.67 -9.82 2.99
CA GLN A 126 27.22 -10.99 3.71
C GLN A 126 26.99 -10.84 5.21
N ARG A 127 27.30 -9.67 5.79
CA ARG A 127 27.02 -9.37 7.20
C ARG A 127 25.54 -9.50 7.54
N ALA A 128 24.65 -9.01 6.66
CA ALA A 128 23.21 -9.13 6.86
C ALA A 128 22.74 -10.60 6.86
N VAL A 129 23.28 -11.44 5.95
CA VAL A 129 23.01 -12.89 5.94
C VAL A 129 23.43 -13.53 7.27
N TYR A 130 24.64 -13.24 7.76
CA TYR A 130 25.10 -13.76 9.06
C TYR A 130 24.18 -13.33 10.20
N GLN A 131 23.82 -12.05 10.27
CA GLN A 131 22.98 -11.53 11.35
C GLN A 131 21.57 -12.16 11.34
N VAL A 132 20.98 -12.38 10.15
CA VAL A 132 19.69 -13.08 10.04
C VAL A 132 19.81 -14.52 10.50
N LEU A 133 20.83 -15.25 10.05
CA LEU A 133 20.99 -16.66 10.39
C LEU A 133 21.43 -16.88 11.84
N ASP A 134 22.02 -15.88 12.48
CA ASP A 134 22.35 -15.90 13.92
C ASP A 134 21.15 -15.60 14.82
N SER A 135 20.08 -15.04 14.28
CA SER A 135 18.94 -14.64 15.10
C SER A 135 18.23 -15.82 15.78
N ARG A 136 17.67 -15.50 16.95
CA ARG A 136 16.83 -16.39 17.77
C ARG A 136 15.42 -15.84 17.97
N ASP A 137 15.07 -14.78 17.24
CA ASP A 137 13.85 -14.03 17.42
C ASP A 137 12.71 -14.61 16.54
N LEU A 138 11.46 -14.42 16.96
CA LEU A 138 10.26 -14.78 16.16
C LEU A 138 10.23 -13.99 14.86
N ALA A 139 10.53 -12.70 14.93
CA ALA A 139 10.45 -11.76 13.83
C ALA A 139 11.70 -10.90 13.70
N ILE A 140 12.18 -10.71 12.47
CA ILE A 140 13.34 -9.88 12.12
C ILE A 140 12.99 -9.07 10.90
N ASN A 141 13.53 -7.86 10.77
CA ASN A 141 13.39 -7.07 9.55
C ASN A 141 14.75 -6.91 8.82
N LEU A 142 14.79 -7.27 7.54
CA LEU A 142 15.85 -6.91 6.60
C LEU A 142 15.44 -5.60 5.92
N ARG A 143 15.87 -4.48 6.50
CA ARG A 143 15.59 -3.14 5.97
C ARG A 143 16.54 -2.84 4.82
N GLY A 144 16.01 -2.46 3.67
CA GLY A 144 16.85 -2.04 2.55
C GLY A 144 16.11 -1.12 1.59
N ALA A 145 16.78 -0.06 1.15
CA ALA A 145 16.30 0.84 0.12
C ALA A 145 16.00 0.12 -1.21
N ALA A 146 15.32 0.81 -2.11
CA ALA A 146 15.19 0.34 -3.48
C ALA A 146 16.57 0.19 -4.14
N GLY A 147 16.88 -1.00 -4.69
CA GLY A 147 18.14 -1.25 -5.39
C GLY A 147 19.34 -1.56 -4.48
N THR A 148 19.14 -1.89 -3.20
CA THR A 148 20.24 -2.35 -2.31
C THR A 148 20.57 -3.82 -2.45
N GLY A 149 19.81 -4.56 -3.28
CA GLY A 149 20.04 -6.00 -3.50
C GLY A 149 19.36 -6.89 -2.47
N LYS A 150 18.27 -6.44 -1.83
CA LYS A 150 17.46 -7.25 -0.89
C LYS A 150 17.18 -8.65 -1.43
N THR A 151 16.70 -8.74 -2.67
CA THR A 151 16.30 -10.00 -3.29
C THR A 151 17.47 -11.00 -3.41
N ALA A 152 18.67 -10.52 -3.75
CA ALA A 152 19.86 -11.36 -3.77
C ALA A 152 20.25 -11.81 -2.36
N THR A 153 20.15 -10.93 -1.37
CA THR A 153 20.39 -11.25 0.04
C THR A 153 19.38 -12.28 0.56
N LEU A 154 18.10 -12.15 0.21
CA LEU A 154 17.05 -13.14 0.56
C LEU A 154 17.32 -14.51 -0.06
N GLY A 155 17.79 -14.57 -1.31
CA GLY A 155 18.18 -15.84 -1.96
C GLY A 155 19.34 -16.53 -1.23
N GLU A 156 20.31 -15.77 -0.74
CA GLU A 156 21.43 -16.32 0.04
C GLU A 156 21.00 -16.77 1.45
N ILE A 157 20.10 -16.03 2.09
CA ILE A 157 19.49 -16.46 3.36
C ILE A 157 18.71 -17.76 3.17
N ASP A 158 17.91 -17.88 2.10
CA ASP A 158 17.20 -19.12 1.76
C ASP A 158 18.17 -20.30 1.59
N ARG A 159 19.27 -20.09 0.87
CA ARG A 159 20.33 -21.12 0.73
C ARG A 159 20.83 -21.57 2.11
N GLY A 160 21.22 -20.62 2.96
CA GLY A 160 21.73 -20.94 4.29
C GLY A 160 20.71 -21.64 5.21
N LEU A 161 19.41 -21.32 5.05
CA LEU A 161 18.33 -22.02 5.76
C LEU A 161 18.16 -23.44 5.26
N ARG A 162 18.21 -23.67 3.96
CA ARG A 162 18.12 -25.02 3.35
C ARG A 162 19.31 -25.90 3.71
N ASP A 163 20.52 -25.32 3.78
CA ASP A 163 21.73 -26.05 4.16
C ASP A 163 21.62 -26.68 5.56
N VAL A 164 20.79 -26.11 6.44
CA VAL A 164 20.50 -26.65 7.78
C VAL A 164 19.13 -27.37 7.85
N GLY A 165 18.53 -27.68 6.70
CA GLY A 165 17.28 -28.43 6.62
C GLY A 165 16.01 -27.64 6.99
N ARG A 166 16.07 -26.29 7.00
CA ARG A 166 14.90 -25.45 7.24
C ARG A 166 14.19 -25.12 5.92
N GLU A 167 12.90 -25.33 5.91
CA GLU A 167 12.07 -24.95 4.76
C GLU A 167 11.64 -23.48 4.85
N VAL A 168 11.52 -22.86 3.68
CA VAL A 168 11.13 -21.46 3.53
C VAL A 168 9.83 -21.36 2.76
N MET A 169 8.93 -20.49 3.20
CA MET A 169 7.75 -20.02 2.45
C MET A 169 7.90 -18.52 2.19
N ALA A 170 7.70 -18.07 0.96
CA ALA A 170 7.81 -16.66 0.62
C ALA A 170 6.47 -16.06 0.21
N VAL A 171 6.17 -14.86 0.73
CA VAL A 171 4.95 -14.12 0.41
C VAL A 171 5.27 -12.65 0.13
N ALA A 172 4.39 -11.99 -0.63
CA ALA A 172 4.45 -10.55 -0.84
C ALA A 172 3.04 -9.94 -0.91
N THR A 173 2.96 -8.62 -0.78
CA THR A 173 1.68 -7.89 -0.81
C THR A 173 1.04 -7.88 -2.19
N THR A 174 1.83 -7.87 -3.26
CA THR A 174 1.36 -7.77 -4.66
C THR A 174 1.79 -8.96 -5.50
N ARG A 175 1.04 -9.26 -6.56
CA ARG A 175 1.43 -10.30 -7.53
C ARG A 175 2.72 -9.96 -8.27
N SER A 176 2.96 -8.68 -8.54
CA SER A 176 4.21 -8.23 -9.18
C SER A 176 5.42 -8.58 -8.30
N ALA A 177 5.34 -8.33 -6.99
CA ALA A 177 6.41 -8.71 -6.05
C ALA A 177 6.56 -10.24 -5.93
N VAL A 178 5.46 -10.99 -5.99
CA VAL A 178 5.49 -12.47 -6.04
C VAL A 178 6.25 -12.97 -7.27
N GLU A 179 6.01 -12.37 -8.45
CA GLU A 179 6.74 -12.78 -9.66
C GLU A 179 8.24 -12.45 -9.56
N GLU A 180 8.61 -11.35 -8.92
CA GLU A 180 10.04 -11.05 -8.66
C GLU A 180 10.68 -12.08 -7.70
N LEU A 181 9.97 -12.49 -6.64
CA LEU A 181 10.43 -13.57 -5.75
C LEU A 181 10.62 -14.90 -6.51
N ARG A 182 9.71 -15.24 -7.43
CA ARG A 182 9.81 -16.46 -8.24
C ARG A 182 11.04 -16.49 -9.15
N LYS A 183 11.41 -15.34 -9.71
CA LYS A 183 12.61 -15.22 -10.57
C LYS A 183 13.92 -15.53 -9.82
N VAL A 184 13.92 -15.38 -8.51
CA VAL A 184 15.11 -15.62 -7.65
C VAL A 184 15.04 -16.93 -6.88
N GLY A 185 14.13 -17.84 -7.26
CA GLY A 185 14.09 -19.21 -6.77
C GLY A 185 12.97 -19.54 -5.78
N PHE A 186 12.14 -18.57 -5.37
CA PHE A 186 10.97 -18.84 -4.52
C PHE A 186 9.76 -19.25 -5.38
N HIS A 187 9.83 -20.42 -6.01
CA HIS A 187 8.84 -20.87 -7.02
C HIS A 187 7.41 -20.93 -6.48
N ASP A 188 7.25 -21.28 -5.19
CA ASP A 188 5.96 -21.38 -4.51
C ASP A 188 5.48 -20.08 -3.88
N ALA A 189 6.16 -18.96 -4.16
CA ALA A 189 5.78 -17.66 -3.63
C ALA A 189 4.33 -17.30 -3.98
N MET A 190 3.63 -16.70 -3.01
CA MET A 190 2.23 -16.31 -3.14
C MET A 190 1.94 -14.97 -2.50
N THR A 191 0.71 -14.45 -2.67
CA THR A 191 0.30 -13.22 -1.98
C THR A 191 -0.06 -13.48 -0.52
N ILE A 192 0.15 -12.48 0.34
CA ILE A 192 -0.23 -12.52 1.77
C ILE A 192 -1.72 -12.84 1.91
N SER A 193 -2.59 -12.20 1.12
CA SER A 193 -4.04 -12.47 1.17
C SER A 193 -4.35 -13.93 0.92
N ARG A 194 -3.67 -14.57 -0.06
CA ARG A 194 -3.87 -16.01 -0.32
C ARG A 194 -3.43 -16.86 0.86
N LEU A 195 -2.28 -16.59 1.46
CA LEU A 195 -1.82 -17.31 2.66
C LEU A 195 -2.83 -17.19 3.80
N LEU A 196 -3.33 -15.99 4.07
CA LEU A 196 -4.26 -15.75 5.17
C LEU A 196 -5.68 -16.31 4.92
N GLU A 197 -6.04 -16.64 3.68
CA GLU A 197 -7.34 -17.23 3.30
C GLU A 197 -7.32 -18.75 3.20
N ASP A 198 -6.18 -19.38 2.94
CA ASP A 198 -6.05 -20.80 2.65
C ASP A 198 -5.53 -21.58 3.88
N SER A 199 -6.42 -22.21 4.62
CA SER A 199 -6.09 -22.99 5.82
C SER A 199 -5.12 -24.16 5.57
N THR A 200 -5.18 -24.77 4.38
CA THR A 200 -4.26 -25.84 4.00
C THR A 200 -2.83 -25.30 3.86
N THR A 201 -2.69 -24.18 3.17
CA THR A 201 -1.39 -23.51 3.03
C THR A 201 -0.89 -23.01 4.38
N GLN A 202 -1.77 -22.49 5.26
CA GLN A 202 -1.41 -22.07 6.61
C GLN A 202 -0.78 -23.21 7.41
N SER A 203 -1.41 -24.39 7.42
CA SER A 203 -0.90 -25.56 8.15
C SER A 203 0.46 -26.05 7.62
N SER A 204 0.73 -25.85 6.32
CA SER A 204 2.02 -26.19 5.72
C SER A 204 3.18 -25.29 6.17
N LEU A 205 2.90 -24.17 6.87
CA LEU A 205 3.89 -23.26 7.41
C LEU A 205 4.57 -23.79 8.68
N ARG A 206 4.08 -24.87 9.28
CA ARG A 206 4.56 -25.38 10.57
C ARG A 206 6.08 -25.57 10.61
N GLY A 207 6.73 -24.85 11.54
CA GLY A 207 8.18 -24.91 11.77
C GLY A 207 9.05 -24.27 10.69
N LYS A 208 8.45 -23.67 9.64
CA LYS A 208 9.17 -23.03 8.53
C LYS A 208 9.56 -21.59 8.83
N VAL A 209 10.34 -21.01 7.93
CA VAL A 209 10.62 -19.58 7.90
C VAL A 209 9.74 -18.91 6.86
N LEU A 210 8.94 -17.95 7.28
CA LEU A 210 8.10 -17.13 6.41
C LEU A 210 8.87 -15.87 6.00
N ILE A 211 9.21 -15.74 4.74
CA ILE A 211 9.76 -14.51 4.17
C ILE A 211 8.60 -13.64 3.67
N VAL A 212 8.53 -12.40 4.14
CA VAL A 212 7.52 -11.41 3.75
C VAL A 212 8.21 -10.26 3.03
N ASP A 213 8.16 -10.25 1.71
CA ASP A 213 8.78 -9.18 0.92
C ASP A 213 7.82 -7.99 0.71
N GLU A 214 8.38 -6.81 0.46
CA GLU A 214 7.71 -5.50 0.44
C GLU A 214 6.86 -5.28 1.72
N ALA A 215 7.41 -5.67 2.87
CA ALA A 215 6.73 -5.65 4.16
C ALA A 215 6.26 -4.25 4.62
N GLY A 216 6.85 -3.17 4.09
CA GLY A 216 6.38 -1.80 4.31
C GLY A 216 4.96 -1.52 3.79
N MET A 217 4.46 -2.36 2.87
CA MET A 217 3.11 -2.25 2.32
C MET A 217 2.09 -3.17 3.02
N VAL A 218 2.48 -3.90 4.05
CA VAL A 218 1.58 -4.79 4.81
C VAL A 218 0.69 -3.98 5.73
N SER A 219 -0.62 -4.16 5.63
CA SER A 219 -1.58 -3.48 6.50
C SER A 219 -1.55 -4.04 7.94
N GLY A 220 -2.08 -3.27 8.90
CA GLY A 220 -2.15 -3.71 10.30
C GLY A 220 -2.89 -5.02 10.49
N ARG A 221 -4.00 -5.23 9.76
CA ARG A 221 -4.77 -6.49 9.80
C ARG A 221 -3.98 -7.68 9.25
N GLN A 222 -3.28 -7.46 8.13
CA GLN A 222 -2.45 -8.51 7.55
C GLN A 222 -1.25 -8.83 8.44
N MET A 223 -0.59 -7.83 9.00
CA MET A 223 0.54 -8.01 9.91
C MET A 223 0.15 -8.79 11.16
N GLU A 224 -0.95 -8.42 11.80
CA GLU A 224 -1.51 -9.16 12.94
C GLU A 224 -1.82 -10.61 12.56
N GLY A 225 -2.44 -10.83 11.38
CA GLY A 225 -2.73 -12.16 10.86
C GLY A 225 -1.48 -13.01 10.64
N LEU A 226 -0.42 -12.42 10.07
CA LEU A 226 0.86 -13.11 9.85
C LEU A 226 1.55 -13.47 11.18
N LEU A 227 1.57 -12.56 12.16
CA LEU A 227 2.17 -12.80 13.47
C LEU A 227 1.42 -13.90 14.23
N LYS A 228 0.09 -13.85 14.27
CA LYS A 228 -0.76 -14.91 14.87
C LYS A 228 -0.54 -16.27 14.18
N LEU A 229 -0.42 -16.26 12.85
CA LEU A 229 -0.17 -17.48 12.08
C LEU A 229 1.21 -18.05 12.43
N ALA A 230 2.24 -17.22 12.51
CA ALA A 230 3.58 -17.65 12.86
C ALA A 230 3.65 -18.27 14.26
N GLU A 231 3.03 -17.65 15.26
CA GLU A 231 2.93 -18.22 16.60
C GLU A 231 2.22 -19.58 16.62
N ARG A 232 1.06 -19.66 15.98
CA ARG A 232 0.26 -20.88 15.92
C ARG A 232 1.01 -22.04 15.28
N GLU A 233 1.71 -21.77 14.16
CA GLU A 233 2.43 -22.79 13.41
C GLU A 233 3.90 -22.95 13.84
N GLN A 234 4.32 -22.31 14.93
CA GLN A 234 5.71 -22.33 15.41
C GLN A 234 6.71 -21.94 14.29
N ALA A 235 6.28 -21.04 13.41
CA ALA A 235 7.07 -20.50 12.32
C ALA A 235 7.80 -19.23 12.76
N ARG A 236 8.79 -18.80 11.98
CA ARG A 236 9.53 -17.55 12.21
C ARG A 236 9.35 -16.64 11.01
N ILE A 237 9.39 -15.32 11.21
CA ILE A 237 9.16 -14.36 10.13
C ILE A 237 10.43 -13.54 9.86
N LEU A 238 10.81 -13.49 8.58
CA LEU A 238 11.77 -12.54 8.06
C LEU A 238 11.02 -11.52 7.21
N PHE A 239 10.82 -10.32 7.73
CA PHE A 239 10.33 -9.20 6.95
C PHE A 239 11.44 -8.65 6.06
N SER A 240 11.09 -8.26 4.85
CA SER A 240 11.95 -7.54 3.92
C SER A 240 11.20 -6.30 3.44
N GLY A 241 11.65 -5.11 3.86
CA GLY A 241 10.91 -3.89 3.55
C GLY A 241 11.72 -2.62 3.80
N ASP A 242 11.13 -1.49 3.46
CA ASP A 242 11.66 -0.16 3.73
C ASP A 242 10.52 0.76 4.16
N THR A 243 10.53 1.15 5.41
CA THR A 243 9.51 2.03 6.03
C THR A 243 9.57 3.49 5.55
N ARG A 244 10.60 3.84 4.76
CA ARG A 244 10.72 5.14 4.08
C ARG A 244 10.15 5.15 2.66
N GLN A 245 9.63 4.01 2.18
CA GLN A 245 8.88 3.92 0.94
C GLN A 245 7.39 4.14 1.20
N ILE A 246 6.58 4.08 0.13
CA ILE A 246 5.13 4.22 0.23
C ILE A 246 4.54 3.08 1.06
N GLN A 247 3.61 3.43 1.92
CA GLN A 247 2.98 2.54 2.90
C GLN A 247 1.76 1.83 2.34
N SER A 248 1.13 0.99 3.17
CA SER A 248 -0.13 0.29 2.85
C SER A 248 -1.25 1.27 2.48
N VAL A 249 -2.18 0.83 1.64
CA VAL A 249 -3.42 1.57 1.35
C VAL A 249 -4.41 1.45 2.52
N GLU A 250 -4.45 0.30 3.18
CA GLU A 250 -5.27 0.08 4.38
C GLU A 250 -4.60 0.68 5.62
N ALA A 251 -5.36 0.76 6.71
CA ALA A 251 -4.93 1.34 7.97
C ALA A 251 -3.68 0.67 8.55
N SER A 252 -2.86 1.48 9.20
CA SER A 252 -1.65 1.14 9.94
C SER A 252 -0.39 0.96 9.07
N ASP A 253 0.64 1.68 9.45
CA ASP A 253 2.01 1.50 8.92
C ASP A 253 2.73 0.44 9.79
N ALA A 254 2.23 -0.79 9.73
CA ALA A 254 2.50 -1.85 10.69
C ALA A 254 4.00 -2.15 10.87
N LEU A 255 4.78 -2.21 9.77
CA LEU A 255 6.23 -2.43 9.88
C LEU A 255 6.93 -1.28 10.61
N ARG A 256 6.52 -0.01 10.34
CA ARG A 256 7.08 1.17 11.02
C ARG A 256 6.75 1.14 12.52
N ILE A 257 5.54 0.74 12.87
CA ILE A 257 5.14 0.59 14.27
C ILE A 257 6.00 -0.46 14.97
N LEU A 258 6.18 -1.63 14.36
CA LEU A 258 7.03 -2.67 14.93
C LEU A 258 8.49 -2.22 15.05
N GLU A 259 9.05 -1.52 14.06
CA GLU A 259 10.42 -1.00 14.13
C GLU A 259 10.63 0.03 15.24
N ARG A 260 9.60 0.84 15.57
CA ARG A 260 9.71 1.92 16.56
C ARG A 260 9.30 1.52 17.96
N GLU A 261 8.31 0.63 18.07
CA GLU A 261 7.57 0.39 19.29
C GLU A 261 7.83 -1.01 19.88
N SER A 262 8.50 -1.91 19.13
CA SER A 262 8.86 -3.24 19.59
C SER A 262 10.37 -3.44 19.63
N GLN A 263 10.81 -4.56 20.22
CA GLN A 263 12.21 -4.99 20.26
C GLN A 263 12.65 -5.70 18.97
N MET A 264 11.89 -5.56 17.87
CA MET A 264 12.23 -6.19 16.60
C MET A 264 13.57 -5.69 16.05
N LYS A 265 14.51 -6.60 15.82
CA LYS A 265 15.79 -6.26 15.19
C LYS A 265 15.61 -5.92 13.72
N SER A 266 16.15 -4.78 13.31
CA SER A 266 16.22 -4.34 11.92
C SER A 266 17.67 -4.33 11.43
N ILE A 267 17.95 -5.19 10.45
CA ILE A 267 19.26 -5.31 9.79
C ILE A 267 19.21 -4.47 8.53
N SER A 268 20.08 -3.48 8.37
CA SER A 268 20.01 -2.48 7.30
C SER A 268 20.97 -2.77 6.17
N LEU A 269 20.46 -2.68 4.92
CA LEU A 269 21.23 -2.60 3.68
C LEU A 269 21.15 -1.16 3.15
N THR A 270 22.29 -0.46 3.12
CA THR A 270 22.34 0.98 2.80
C THR A 270 22.83 1.26 1.38
N GLY A 271 23.67 0.40 0.82
CA GLY A 271 24.34 0.60 -0.45
C GLY A 271 23.41 0.47 -1.67
N VAL A 272 22.91 1.57 -2.18
CA VAL A 272 22.09 1.64 -3.40
C VAL A 272 22.94 1.26 -4.63
N GLN A 273 22.41 0.40 -5.52
CA GLN A 273 23.12 -0.12 -6.71
C GLN A 273 22.33 0.05 -8.01
N ARG A 274 21.08 0.51 -7.92
CA ARG A 274 20.21 0.58 -9.11
C ARG A 274 20.70 1.57 -10.13
N GLN A 275 21.13 2.75 -9.69
CA GLN A 275 21.57 3.81 -10.59
C GLN A 275 22.96 3.53 -11.12
N THR A 276 23.13 3.63 -12.44
CA THR A 276 24.41 3.44 -13.12
C THR A 276 25.32 4.65 -12.95
N GLN A 277 24.76 5.86 -12.98
CA GLN A 277 25.50 7.11 -12.80
C GLN A 277 25.76 7.41 -11.32
N PRO A 278 27.03 7.65 -10.91
CA PRO A 278 27.40 7.87 -9.52
C PRO A 278 26.67 9.06 -8.89
N GLU A 279 26.56 10.17 -9.61
CA GLU A 279 25.94 11.42 -9.13
C GLU A 279 24.43 11.22 -8.91
N TYR A 280 23.76 10.52 -9.82
CA TYR A 280 22.34 10.20 -9.65
C TYR A 280 22.13 9.25 -8.48
N ARG A 281 23.02 8.25 -8.31
CA ARG A 281 23.00 7.33 -7.18
C ARG A 281 23.16 8.07 -5.85
N ASP A 282 24.12 8.99 -5.77
CA ASP A 282 24.37 9.81 -4.59
C ASP A 282 23.17 10.71 -4.26
N ALA A 283 22.53 11.31 -5.28
CA ALA A 283 21.32 12.10 -5.09
C ALA A 283 20.17 11.25 -4.51
N ILE A 284 19.92 10.03 -5.02
CA ILE A 284 18.88 9.12 -4.50
C ILE A 284 19.20 8.65 -3.08
N GLN A 285 20.45 8.37 -2.77
CA GLN A 285 20.88 7.97 -1.43
C GLN A 285 20.68 9.12 -0.44
N THR A 286 21.03 10.35 -0.84
CA THR A 286 20.85 11.55 -0.04
C THR A 286 19.36 11.87 0.14
N LEU A 287 18.54 11.76 -0.91
CA LEU A 287 17.10 11.98 -0.87
C LEU A 287 16.40 11.12 0.19
N ARG A 288 16.91 9.92 0.43
CA ARG A 288 16.40 9.02 1.47
C ARG A 288 16.66 9.54 2.88
N GLN A 289 17.77 10.22 3.11
CA GLN A 289 18.19 10.70 4.44
C GLN A 289 17.74 12.14 4.69
N SER A 290 17.90 12.99 3.70
CA SER A 290 17.56 14.41 3.69
C SER A 290 16.89 14.73 2.33
N PRO A 291 15.56 14.78 2.26
CA PRO A 291 14.83 15.03 1.02
C PRO A 291 15.24 16.32 0.32
N GLU A 292 15.42 17.41 1.09
CA GLU A 292 15.82 18.72 0.57
C GLU A 292 17.20 18.67 -0.08
N GLN A 293 18.21 18.14 0.62
CA GLN A 293 19.58 18.03 0.09
C GLN A 293 19.65 17.06 -1.12
N GLY A 294 18.88 15.99 -1.09
CA GLY A 294 18.78 15.07 -2.23
C GLY A 294 18.16 15.72 -3.46
N PHE A 295 17.15 16.56 -3.26
CA PHE A 295 16.52 17.34 -4.33
C PHE A 295 17.48 18.37 -4.92
N GLU A 296 18.22 19.11 -4.08
CA GLU A 296 19.28 20.02 -4.54
C GLU A 296 20.35 19.33 -5.43
N LYS A 297 20.71 18.08 -5.09
CA LYS A 297 21.62 17.30 -5.93
C LYS A 297 21.02 16.99 -7.30
N LEU A 298 19.71 16.66 -7.36
CA LEU A 298 19.00 16.46 -8.62
C LEU A 298 18.90 17.75 -9.44
N GLU A 299 18.72 18.91 -8.80
CA GLU A 299 18.77 20.21 -9.47
C GLU A 299 20.16 20.48 -10.07
N LYS A 300 21.24 20.26 -9.31
CA LYS A 300 22.63 20.42 -9.78
C LYS A 300 22.97 19.48 -10.95
N LEU A 301 22.32 18.33 -11.03
CA LEU A 301 22.41 17.41 -12.18
C LEU A 301 21.65 17.91 -13.42
N GLY A 302 20.90 19.01 -13.31
CA GLY A 302 20.03 19.49 -14.39
C GLY A 302 18.81 18.62 -14.64
N ALA A 303 18.45 17.77 -13.68
CA ALA A 303 17.31 16.86 -13.80
C ALA A 303 15.96 17.56 -13.61
N VAL A 304 15.94 18.79 -13.05
CA VAL A 304 14.71 19.52 -12.76
C VAL A 304 14.46 20.58 -13.85
N ARG A 305 13.25 20.58 -14.39
CA ARG A 305 12.79 21.54 -15.41
C ARG A 305 11.52 22.22 -14.92
N GLU A 306 11.57 23.53 -14.74
CA GLU A 306 10.39 24.33 -14.44
C GLU A 306 9.69 24.77 -15.72
N VAL A 307 8.37 24.54 -15.79
CA VAL A 307 7.56 24.92 -16.95
C VAL A 307 6.20 25.44 -16.48
N PRO A 308 5.55 26.36 -17.22
CA PRO A 308 4.23 26.84 -16.83
C PRO A 308 3.23 25.69 -16.67
N TYR A 309 2.37 25.74 -15.64
CA TYR A 309 1.40 24.70 -15.30
C TYR A 309 0.63 24.13 -16.49
N LEU A 310 0.11 25.02 -17.38
CA LEU A 310 -0.67 24.62 -18.55
C LEU A 310 0.16 23.87 -19.62
N LYS A 311 1.49 24.03 -19.61
CA LYS A 311 2.40 23.37 -20.55
C LYS A 311 3.03 22.10 -20.00
N ARG A 312 2.80 21.77 -18.72
CA ARG A 312 3.47 20.66 -18.03
C ARG A 312 3.20 19.30 -18.69
N ALA A 313 1.93 18.99 -18.98
CA ALA A 313 1.58 17.72 -19.61
C ALA A 313 2.22 17.56 -21.00
N GLN A 314 2.31 18.64 -21.77
CA GLN A 314 2.99 18.64 -23.06
C GLN A 314 4.52 18.47 -22.91
N ALA A 315 5.12 19.14 -21.92
CA ALA A 315 6.55 18.98 -21.62
C ALA A 315 6.89 17.55 -21.21
N VAL A 316 6.02 16.90 -20.42
CA VAL A 316 6.16 15.48 -20.08
C VAL A 316 6.05 14.62 -21.35
N ALA A 317 5.08 14.90 -22.24
CA ALA A 317 4.87 14.15 -23.47
C ALA A 317 6.09 14.25 -24.41
N SER A 318 6.63 15.45 -24.65
CA SER A 318 7.81 15.63 -25.49
C SER A 318 9.04 14.95 -24.90
N THR A 319 9.27 15.08 -23.59
CA THR A 319 10.37 14.39 -22.90
C THR A 319 10.23 12.87 -22.98
N TYR A 320 8.99 12.34 -22.78
CA TYR A 320 8.73 10.91 -22.94
C TYR A 320 9.07 10.42 -24.34
N ARG A 321 8.67 11.14 -25.39
CA ARG A 321 8.96 10.79 -26.79
C ARG A 321 10.47 10.84 -27.07
N GLU A 322 11.17 11.88 -26.64
CA GLU A 322 12.62 12.00 -26.78
C GLU A 322 13.36 10.81 -26.17
N LEU A 323 12.98 10.43 -24.94
CA LEU A 323 13.60 9.31 -24.24
C LEU A 323 13.17 7.94 -24.79
N ALA A 324 11.99 7.81 -25.36
CA ALA A 324 11.44 6.58 -25.93
C ALA A 324 11.79 6.39 -27.43
N THR A 325 12.60 7.24 -28.03
CA THR A 325 13.05 7.13 -29.44
C THR A 325 13.77 5.80 -29.69
N ASP A 326 14.57 5.32 -28.73
CA ASP A 326 15.08 3.95 -28.74
C ASP A 326 14.00 3.00 -28.22
N SER A 327 13.49 2.14 -29.11
CA SER A 327 12.43 1.17 -28.80
C SER A 327 12.80 0.18 -27.69
N ASN A 328 14.09 -0.03 -27.44
CA ASN A 328 14.58 -0.92 -26.37
C ASN A 328 14.64 -0.23 -25.02
N ARG A 329 14.62 1.11 -24.99
CA ARG A 329 14.70 1.89 -23.75
C ARG A 329 13.37 1.89 -23.01
N LYS A 330 13.39 1.44 -21.77
CA LYS A 330 12.21 1.44 -20.90
C LYS A 330 12.06 2.80 -20.23
N VAL A 331 11.06 3.56 -20.63
CA VAL A 331 10.73 4.86 -20.06
C VAL A 331 9.43 4.75 -19.25
N LEU A 332 9.45 5.28 -18.03
CA LEU A 332 8.31 5.32 -17.13
C LEU A 332 7.96 6.76 -16.77
N VAL A 333 6.69 7.13 -16.93
CA VAL A 333 6.18 8.42 -16.44
C VAL A 333 5.44 8.20 -15.13
N VAL A 334 5.73 9.01 -14.12
CA VAL A 334 5.09 8.93 -12.80
C VAL A 334 4.52 10.29 -12.41
N ALA A 335 3.26 10.27 -11.94
CA ALA A 335 2.57 11.47 -11.43
C ALA A 335 1.88 11.19 -10.09
N GLY A 336 1.57 12.22 -9.34
CA GLY A 336 1.05 12.11 -7.98
C GLY A 336 -0.44 11.81 -7.91
N THR A 337 -1.26 12.23 -8.90
CA THR A 337 -2.71 12.10 -8.91
C THR A 337 -3.24 11.43 -10.17
N HIS A 338 -4.41 10.78 -10.07
CA HIS A 338 -5.08 10.18 -11.23
C HIS A 338 -5.51 11.21 -12.28
N GLU A 339 -5.92 12.40 -11.86
CA GLU A 339 -6.26 13.49 -12.77
C GLU A 339 -5.06 13.91 -13.61
N GLU A 340 -3.91 14.06 -12.98
CA GLU A 340 -2.65 14.41 -13.66
C GLU A 340 -2.20 13.30 -14.62
N ILE A 341 -2.32 12.03 -14.22
CA ILE A 341 -2.08 10.86 -15.09
C ILE A 341 -2.95 10.94 -16.34
N GLY A 342 -4.24 11.27 -16.18
CA GLY A 342 -5.16 11.42 -17.30
C GLY A 342 -4.72 12.52 -18.28
N ARG A 343 -4.35 13.70 -17.78
CA ARG A 343 -3.86 14.83 -18.59
C ARG A 343 -2.56 14.49 -19.32
N ILE A 344 -1.60 13.88 -18.65
CA ILE A 344 -0.32 13.46 -19.22
C ILE A 344 -0.54 12.36 -20.27
N THR A 345 -1.36 11.38 -19.98
CA THR A 345 -1.68 10.29 -20.91
C THR A 345 -2.31 10.83 -22.19
N HIS A 346 -3.25 11.76 -22.07
CA HIS A 346 -3.84 12.42 -23.23
C HIS A 346 -2.79 13.17 -24.04
N ALA A 347 -1.93 13.97 -23.38
CA ALA A 347 -0.86 14.71 -24.06
C ALA A 347 0.13 13.79 -24.80
N ILE A 348 0.54 12.67 -24.18
CA ILE A 348 1.43 11.68 -24.82
C ILE A 348 0.77 11.05 -26.04
N ARG A 349 -0.50 10.67 -25.95
CA ARG A 349 -1.21 10.06 -27.09
C ARG A 349 -1.39 11.04 -28.23
N GLU A 350 -1.75 12.29 -27.95
CA GLU A 350 -1.89 13.34 -28.98
C GLU A 350 -0.55 13.66 -29.63
N ASP A 351 0.55 13.77 -28.86
CA ASP A 351 1.90 13.95 -29.39
C ASP A 351 2.29 12.78 -30.33
N ARG A 352 2.01 11.54 -29.96
CA ARG A 352 2.28 10.35 -30.77
C ARG A 352 1.42 10.28 -32.03
N LYS A 353 0.14 10.69 -31.96
CA LYS A 353 -0.73 10.79 -33.15
C LYS A 353 -0.21 11.85 -34.13
N GLN A 354 0.21 13.02 -33.64
CA GLN A 354 0.76 14.09 -34.46
C GLN A 354 2.03 13.67 -35.20
N HIS A 355 2.81 12.76 -34.63
CA HIS A 355 4.02 12.22 -35.25
C HIS A 355 3.78 10.92 -36.04
N GLY A 356 2.54 10.50 -36.22
CA GLY A 356 2.17 9.31 -36.99
C GLY A 356 2.53 7.97 -36.32
N GLU A 357 2.81 7.97 -35.01
CA GLU A 357 3.15 6.77 -34.25
C GLU A 357 1.91 6.02 -33.72
N LEU A 358 0.77 6.69 -33.66
CA LEU A 358 -0.53 6.14 -33.29
C LEU A 358 -1.56 6.53 -34.35
N GLU A 359 -2.34 5.55 -34.78
CA GLU A 359 -3.51 5.77 -35.63
C GLU A 359 -4.75 6.12 -34.79
N HIS A 360 -5.89 6.41 -35.46
CA HIS A 360 -7.17 6.53 -34.80
C HIS A 360 -7.57 5.19 -34.19
N GLY A 361 -7.94 5.21 -32.91
CA GLY A 361 -8.27 4.00 -32.17
C GLY A 361 -9.76 3.63 -32.29
N THR A 362 -10.05 2.46 -31.76
CA THR A 362 -11.42 1.96 -31.57
C THR A 362 -11.85 2.20 -30.12
N ALA A 363 -13.10 2.57 -29.92
CA ALA A 363 -13.68 2.75 -28.59
C ALA A 363 -13.98 1.40 -27.94
N PHE A 364 -13.59 1.24 -26.69
CA PHE A 364 -13.84 0.07 -25.85
C PHE A 364 -14.45 0.50 -24.52
N GLU A 365 -15.30 -0.34 -23.96
CA GLU A 365 -15.70 -0.19 -22.56
C GLU A 365 -14.54 -0.55 -21.64
N ARG A 366 -14.38 0.24 -20.58
CA ARG A 366 -13.47 -0.08 -19.47
C ARG A 366 -14.18 0.03 -18.13
N TYR A 367 -13.70 -0.74 -17.17
CA TYR A 367 -14.16 -0.73 -15.79
C TYR A 367 -13.12 -0.11 -14.89
N SER A 368 -13.42 1.06 -14.34
CA SER A 368 -12.56 1.79 -13.39
C SER A 368 -13.05 1.52 -11.97
N PRO A 369 -12.24 0.91 -11.08
CA PRO A 369 -12.68 0.58 -9.73
C PRO A 369 -12.92 1.86 -8.92
N LEU A 370 -14.08 1.98 -8.28
CA LEU A 370 -14.42 3.10 -7.39
C LEU A 370 -13.71 3.03 -6.05
N GLN A 371 -13.06 1.91 -5.76
CA GLN A 371 -12.28 1.65 -4.53
C GLN A 371 -13.08 1.92 -3.25
N TRP A 372 -14.36 1.57 -3.25
CA TRP A 372 -15.21 1.73 -2.07
C TRP A 372 -14.74 0.88 -0.90
N THR A 373 -14.87 1.43 0.31
CA THR A 373 -14.72 0.68 1.56
C THR A 373 -15.87 -0.31 1.73
N GLU A 374 -15.72 -1.25 2.66
CA GLU A 374 -16.82 -2.18 2.95
C GLU A 374 -18.08 -1.45 3.44
N ALA A 375 -17.92 -0.37 4.23
CA ALA A 375 -19.02 0.46 4.67
C ALA A 375 -19.76 1.09 3.48
N GLN A 376 -19.02 1.69 2.54
CA GLN A 376 -19.63 2.27 1.33
C GLN A 376 -20.36 1.23 0.48
N LYS A 377 -19.83 0.01 0.35
CA LYS A 377 -20.50 -1.06 -0.40
C LYS A 377 -21.75 -1.62 0.29
N LYS A 378 -21.85 -1.49 1.60
CA LYS A 378 -23.06 -1.88 2.37
C LYS A 378 -24.15 -0.81 2.32
N ASP A 379 -23.80 0.43 2.09
CA ASP A 379 -24.73 1.53 1.98
C ASP A 379 -25.34 1.59 0.57
N LEU A 380 -26.59 1.17 0.49
CA LEU A 380 -27.35 1.08 -0.77
C LEU A 380 -27.58 2.44 -1.44
N SER A 381 -27.51 3.54 -0.70
CA SER A 381 -27.66 4.90 -1.25
C SER A 381 -26.49 5.34 -2.14
N ASN A 382 -25.35 4.65 -2.09
CA ASN A 382 -24.19 4.95 -2.92
C ASN A 382 -24.31 4.41 -4.36
N TYR A 383 -25.19 3.42 -4.58
CA TYR A 383 -25.28 2.76 -5.89
C TYR A 383 -26.06 3.62 -6.90
N GLN A 384 -25.54 3.67 -8.12
CA GLN A 384 -26.12 4.41 -9.24
C GLN A 384 -26.30 3.48 -10.44
N GLU A 385 -27.31 3.78 -11.25
CA GLU A 385 -27.55 3.08 -12.50
C GLU A 385 -26.31 3.12 -13.42
N GLY A 386 -26.00 1.98 -14.04
CA GLY A 386 -24.87 1.83 -14.94
C GLY A 386 -23.53 1.47 -14.26
N GLN A 387 -23.44 1.50 -12.93
CA GLN A 387 -22.29 0.96 -12.23
C GLN A 387 -22.19 -0.56 -12.42
N VAL A 388 -20.97 -1.09 -12.38
CA VAL A 388 -20.70 -2.51 -12.61
C VAL A 388 -20.18 -3.16 -11.33
N LEU A 389 -20.83 -4.24 -10.91
CA LEU A 389 -20.39 -5.13 -9.85
C LEU A 389 -19.54 -6.24 -10.48
N LEU A 390 -18.24 -6.28 -10.19
CA LEU A 390 -17.34 -7.34 -10.64
C LEU A 390 -17.09 -8.31 -9.49
N PHE A 391 -17.54 -9.55 -9.63
CA PHE A 391 -17.40 -10.59 -8.61
C PHE A 391 -16.00 -11.23 -8.67
N HIS A 392 -15.23 -11.10 -7.60
CA HIS A 392 -13.93 -11.75 -7.46
C HIS A 392 -13.99 -13.10 -6.71
N ARG A 393 -15.16 -13.43 -6.14
CA ARG A 393 -15.54 -14.72 -5.54
C ARG A 393 -16.94 -15.09 -5.99
N SER A 394 -17.21 -16.38 -6.19
CA SER A 394 -18.58 -16.85 -6.44
C SER A 394 -19.45 -16.62 -5.21
N SER A 395 -20.64 -16.09 -5.40
CA SER A 395 -21.59 -15.77 -4.32
C SER A 395 -23.02 -15.81 -4.83
N HIS A 396 -23.91 -16.55 -4.14
CA HIS A 396 -25.36 -16.59 -4.37
C HIS A 396 -25.77 -16.69 -5.86
N GLY A 397 -25.19 -17.64 -6.57
CA GLY A 397 -25.52 -17.91 -7.99
C GLY A 397 -24.75 -17.05 -9.00
N VAL A 398 -23.99 -16.05 -8.57
CA VAL A 398 -23.09 -15.28 -9.43
C VAL A 398 -21.70 -15.90 -9.41
N ALA A 399 -21.17 -16.20 -10.59
CA ALA A 399 -19.86 -16.85 -10.71
C ALA A 399 -18.71 -15.85 -10.50
N ARG A 400 -17.53 -16.38 -10.18
CA ARG A 400 -16.31 -15.57 -10.14
C ARG A 400 -16.00 -14.98 -11.52
N HIS A 401 -15.59 -13.72 -11.57
CA HIS A 401 -15.32 -12.92 -12.76
C HIS A 401 -16.56 -12.55 -13.59
N GLU A 402 -17.74 -12.85 -13.10
CA GLU A 402 -18.98 -12.35 -13.66
C GLU A 402 -19.19 -10.89 -13.29
N THR A 403 -19.86 -10.16 -14.18
CA THR A 403 -20.18 -8.74 -14.01
C THR A 403 -21.69 -8.54 -14.06
N LEU A 404 -22.20 -7.76 -13.11
CA LEU A 404 -23.59 -7.34 -13.09
C LEU A 404 -23.63 -5.81 -13.24
N THR A 405 -24.51 -5.31 -14.10
CA THR A 405 -24.74 -3.86 -14.24
C THR A 405 -25.90 -3.45 -13.33
N VAL A 406 -25.66 -2.49 -12.45
CA VAL A 406 -26.65 -1.96 -11.51
C VAL A 406 -27.76 -1.24 -12.29
N GLU A 407 -29.01 -1.59 -12.03
CA GLU A 407 -30.19 -0.87 -12.51
C GLU A 407 -30.66 0.14 -11.45
N HIS A 408 -30.82 -0.31 -10.23
CA HIS A 408 -31.14 0.54 -9.07
C HIS A 408 -30.80 -0.21 -7.77
N ALA A 409 -30.84 0.51 -6.67
CA ALA A 409 -30.82 -0.09 -5.34
C ALA A 409 -32.09 0.31 -4.60
N ASP A 410 -32.71 -0.68 -3.94
CA ASP A 410 -33.86 -0.46 -3.05
C ASP A 410 -33.39 -0.40 -1.58
N LYS A 411 -34.31 -0.52 -0.61
CA LYS A 411 -33.98 -0.47 0.83
C LYS A 411 -33.23 -1.70 1.33
N SER A 412 -33.15 -2.77 0.55
CA SER A 412 -32.66 -4.08 1.00
C SER A 412 -31.65 -4.76 0.07
N HIS A 413 -31.72 -4.45 -1.22
CA HIS A 413 -30.91 -5.10 -2.23
C HIS A 413 -30.49 -4.13 -3.34
N ILE A 414 -29.43 -4.53 -4.05
CA ILE A 414 -29.02 -3.94 -5.33
C ILE A 414 -29.65 -4.82 -6.41
N VAL A 415 -30.47 -4.22 -7.27
CA VAL A 415 -31.00 -4.88 -8.47
C VAL A 415 -30.03 -4.65 -9.61
N ALA A 416 -29.50 -5.72 -10.18
CA ALA A 416 -28.49 -5.65 -11.23
C ALA A 416 -28.71 -6.76 -12.27
N ARG A 417 -28.30 -6.53 -13.53
CA ARG A 417 -28.42 -7.48 -14.63
C ARG A 417 -27.06 -8.02 -15.08
N ASP A 418 -27.05 -9.28 -15.44
CA ASP A 418 -25.92 -9.88 -16.12
C ASP A 418 -25.92 -9.56 -17.64
N ARG A 419 -24.91 -10.02 -18.35
CA ARG A 419 -24.77 -9.80 -19.80
C ARG A 419 -25.83 -10.52 -20.64
N GLN A 420 -26.51 -11.51 -20.10
CA GLN A 420 -27.60 -12.26 -20.70
C GLN A 420 -28.96 -11.58 -20.48
N GLY A 421 -28.98 -10.52 -19.66
CA GLY A 421 -30.19 -9.79 -19.31
C GLY A 421 -30.95 -10.39 -18.12
N VAL A 422 -30.38 -11.38 -17.43
CA VAL A 422 -30.99 -11.97 -16.23
C VAL A 422 -30.80 -11.04 -15.04
N GLU A 423 -31.88 -10.83 -14.30
CA GLU A 423 -31.90 -9.99 -13.10
C GLU A 423 -31.39 -10.75 -11.88
N HIS A 424 -30.55 -10.09 -11.10
CA HIS A 424 -29.98 -10.58 -9.85
C HIS A 424 -30.25 -9.59 -8.72
N MET A 425 -30.65 -10.10 -7.56
CA MET A 425 -30.78 -9.33 -6.33
C MET A 425 -29.54 -9.55 -5.46
N VAL A 426 -28.70 -8.53 -5.33
CA VAL A 426 -27.44 -8.60 -4.59
C VAL A 426 -27.61 -7.95 -3.22
N SER A 427 -27.38 -8.73 -2.14
CA SER A 427 -27.48 -8.23 -0.78
C SER A 427 -26.21 -7.45 -0.37
N PRO A 428 -26.31 -6.39 0.44
CA PRO A 428 -25.16 -5.72 1.07
C PRO A 428 -24.23 -6.65 1.86
N THR A 429 -24.76 -7.78 2.35
CA THR A 429 -23.95 -8.80 3.05
C THR A 429 -22.91 -9.46 2.14
N GLN A 430 -23.08 -9.38 0.81
CA GLN A 430 -22.15 -9.88 -0.19
C GLN A 430 -21.03 -8.89 -0.55
N ALA A 431 -20.96 -7.71 0.10
CA ALA A 431 -20.02 -6.63 -0.20
C ALA A 431 -18.53 -7.08 -0.32
N ARG A 432 -18.17 -8.17 0.37
CA ARG A 432 -16.83 -8.79 0.30
C ARG A 432 -16.61 -9.68 -0.92
N SER A 433 -17.62 -9.92 -1.74
CA SER A 433 -17.52 -10.83 -2.90
C SER A 433 -17.31 -10.08 -4.21
N PHE A 434 -17.58 -8.79 -4.25
CA PHE A 434 -17.46 -7.96 -5.45
C PHE A 434 -16.76 -6.63 -5.20
N SER A 435 -16.28 -6.03 -6.27
CA SER A 435 -15.84 -4.62 -6.34
C SER A 435 -16.80 -3.83 -7.22
N VAL A 436 -16.96 -2.54 -6.91
CA VAL A 436 -17.82 -1.62 -7.67
C VAL A 436 -16.97 -0.81 -8.64
N HIS A 437 -17.42 -0.73 -9.87
CA HIS A 437 -16.70 -0.07 -10.95
C HIS A 437 -17.60 0.94 -11.66
N GLU A 438 -17.00 2.00 -12.14
CA GLU A 438 -17.59 2.89 -13.13
C GLU A 438 -17.30 2.35 -14.53
N CYS A 439 -18.33 2.30 -15.38
CA CYS A 439 -18.20 1.95 -16.79
C CYS A 439 -17.98 3.22 -17.61
N SER A 440 -16.91 3.25 -18.39
CA SER A 440 -16.59 4.38 -19.28
C SER A 440 -16.02 3.89 -20.61
N GLN A 441 -15.95 4.78 -21.61
CA GLN A 441 -15.34 4.50 -22.90
C GLN A 441 -13.88 4.94 -22.91
N ILE A 442 -13.03 4.13 -23.54
CA ILE A 442 -11.62 4.42 -23.77
C ILE A 442 -11.28 4.13 -25.24
N GLU A 443 -10.60 5.06 -25.91
CA GLU A 443 -10.08 4.85 -27.25
C GLU A 443 -8.76 4.08 -27.20
N ILE A 444 -8.64 2.98 -27.95
CA ILE A 444 -7.47 2.12 -28.00
C ILE A 444 -7.01 1.97 -29.45
N ALA A 445 -5.72 2.20 -29.71
CA ALA A 445 -5.07 2.05 -31.00
C ALA A 445 -3.95 0.99 -30.98
N SER A 446 -3.59 0.48 -32.15
CA SER A 446 -2.37 -0.32 -32.32
C SER A 446 -1.15 0.50 -31.88
N GLY A 447 -0.25 -0.10 -31.13
CA GLY A 447 0.93 0.56 -30.54
C GLY A 447 0.67 1.29 -29.22
N ASP A 448 -0.59 1.38 -28.72
CA ASP A 448 -0.88 1.90 -27.39
C ASP A 448 -0.27 1.03 -26.28
N LYS A 449 0.01 1.66 -25.15
CA LYS A 449 0.36 0.96 -23.91
C LYS A 449 -0.86 0.88 -23.02
N LEU A 450 -1.18 -0.31 -22.52
CA LEU A 450 -2.20 -0.51 -21.50
C LEU A 450 -1.60 -0.87 -20.16
N LEU A 451 -2.28 -0.44 -19.12
CA LEU A 451 -2.11 -0.85 -17.74
C LEU A 451 -3.28 -1.79 -17.40
N LEU A 452 -2.98 -3.05 -17.15
CA LEU A 452 -3.99 -4.00 -16.67
C LEU A 452 -4.29 -3.70 -15.20
N THR A 453 -5.59 -3.51 -14.88
CA THR A 453 -6.03 -3.10 -13.53
C THR A 453 -6.74 -4.23 -12.78
N GLY A 454 -6.96 -5.37 -13.43
CA GLY A 454 -7.56 -6.56 -12.86
C GLY A 454 -6.65 -7.78 -12.89
N ASN A 455 -6.88 -8.69 -11.94
CA ASN A 455 -6.19 -9.98 -11.91
C ASN A 455 -7.06 -11.05 -12.57
N ARG A 456 -6.55 -11.74 -13.59
CA ARG A 456 -7.20 -12.88 -14.24
C ARG A 456 -6.26 -14.08 -14.31
N ARG A 457 -6.81 -15.29 -14.12
CA ARG A 457 -6.05 -16.53 -14.24
C ARG A 457 -6.96 -17.60 -14.84
N GLU A 458 -6.97 -17.64 -16.14
CA GLU A 458 -7.68 -18.62 -16.97
C GLU A 458 -6.66 -19.46 -17.76
N ALA A 459 -7.09 -20.52 -18.38
CA ALA A 459 -6.20 -21.44 -19.12
C ALA A 459 -5.43 -20.72 -20.23
N ASP A 460 -6.12 -19.85 -20.94
CA ASP A 460 -5.69 -19.14 -22.15
C ASP A 460 -5.39 -17.65 -21.92
N PHE A 461 -5.67 -17.10 -20.73
CA PHE A 461 -5.38 -15.71 -20.41
C PHE A 461 -4.97 -15.49 -18.97
N ARG A 462 -3.82 -14.80 -18.80
CA ARG A 462 -3.32 -14.38 -17.50
C ARG A 462 -3.08 -12.88 -17.52
N ALA A 463 -3.55 -12.19 -16.49
CA ALA A 463 -3.33 -10.77 -16.25
C ALA A 463 -2.98 -10.52 -14.78
N THR A 464 -2.07 -9.59 -14.56
CA THR A 464 -1.68 -9.14 -13.21
C THR A 464 -2.00 -7.66 -13.07
N ASN A 465 -2.66 -7.27 -11.99
CA ASN A 465 -2.91 -5.85 -11.70
C ASN A 465 -1.59 -5.09 -11.59
N GLY A 466 -1.48 -3.98 -12.34
CA GLY A 466 -0.26 -3.17 -12.45
C GLY A 466 0.68 -3.60 -13.58
N GLU A 467 0.33 -4.63 -14.35
CA GLU A 467 1.09 -5.06 -15.54
C GLU A 467 0.93 -4.05 -16.67
N LEU A 468 2.07 -3.65 -17.26
CA LEU A 468 2.10 -2.79 -18.45
C LEU A 468 2.30 -3.68 -19.68
N VAL A 469 1.39 -3.56 -20.63
CA VAL A 469 1.42 -4.31 -21.89
C VAL A 469 1.32 -3.38 -23.08
N LYS A 470 1.84 -3.80 -24.23
CA LYS A 470 1.75 -3.03 -25.47
C LYS A 470 0.83 -3.75 -26.46
N ILE A 471 0.03 -2.97 -27.17
CA ILE A 471 -0.93 -3.46 -28.13
C ILE A 471 -0.24 -3.66 -29.49
N ARG A 472 -0.38 -4.87 -30.03
CA ARG A 472 0.06 -5.20 -31.39
C ARG A 472 -0.95 -4.72 -32.41
N SER A 473 -2.21 -5.08 -32.21
CA SER A 473 -3.29 -4.74 -33.16
C SER A 473 -4.65 -4.72 -32.45
N VAL A 474 -5.55 -3.95 -33.03
CA VAL A 474 -6.96 -3.91 -32.68
C VAL A 474 -7.74 -4.27 -33.94
N ASP A 475 -8.45 -5.41 -33.92
CA ASP A 475 -9.22 -5.88 -35.08
C ASP A 475 -10.53 -6.53 -34.64
N GLY A 476 -11.65 -6.14 -35.26
CA GLY A 476 -12.97 -6.70 -34.99
C GLY A 476 -13.39 -6.66 -33.51
N GLY A 477 -12.97 -5.62 -32.74
CA GLY A 477 -13.24 -5.51 -31.31
C GLY A 477 -12.36 -6.41 -30.42
N ARG A 478 -11.32 -7.04 -30.99
CA ARG A 478 -10.32 -7.84 -30.27
C ARG A 478 -9.03 -7.06 -30.11
N ILE A 479 -8.43 -7.13 -28.92
CA ILE A 479 -7.15 -6.49 -28.60
C ILE A 479 -6.08 -7.58 -28.51
N GLN A 480 -5.11 -7.55 -29.41
CA GLN A 480 -3.94 -8.44 -29.40
C GLN A 480 -2.75 -7.70 -28.79
N LEU A 481 -2.04 -8.36 -27.89
CA LEU A 481 -0.85 -7.83 -27.22
C LEU A 481 0.43 -8.23 -27.99
N GLU A 482 1.50 -7.48 -27.81
CA GLU A 482 2.80 -7.80 -28.42
C GLU A 482 3.39 -9.13 -27.92
N ASP A 483 3.07 -9.54 -26.69
CA ASP A 483 3.49 -10.80 -26.11
C ASP A 483 2.69 -12.04 -26.59
N GLY A 484 1.77 -11.84 -27.53
CA GLY A 484 0.97 -12.89 -28.15
C GLY A 484 -0.36 -13.19 -27.47
N ARG A 485 -0.62 -12.64 -26.28
CA ARG A 485 -1.93 -12.75 -25.60
C ARG A 485 -2.99 -11.95 -26.35
N THR A 486 -4.24 -12.42 -26.26
CA THR A 486 -5.43 -11.67 -26.69
C THR A 486 -6.27 -11.38 -25.46
N LEU A 487 -6.70 -10.14 -25.29
CA LEU A 487 -7.60 -9.77 -24.19
C LEU A 487 -8.98 -10.40 -24.43
N PRO A 488 -9.51 -11.19 -23.48
CA PRO A 488 -10.87 -11.72 -23.57
C PRO A 488 -11.91 -10.61 -23.67
N SER A 489 -13.00 -10.85 -24.40
CA SER A 489 -14.05 -9.85 -24.60
C SER A 489 -14.74 -9.41 -23.30
N ASN A 490 -14.65 -10.20 -22.23
CA ASN A 490 -15.17 -9.91 -20.90
C ASN A 490 -14.11 -9.31 -19.95
N TYR A 491 -12.87 -9.12 -20.38
CA TYR A 491 -11.84 -8.43 -19.60
C TYR A 491 -11.87 -6.93 -19.95
N ARG A 492 -12.35 -6.12 -19.01
CA ARG A 492 -12.51 -4.65 -19.16
C ARG A 492 -11.72 -3.85 -18.12
N GLU A 493 -10.94 -4.52 -17.30
CA GLU A 493 -10.12 -3.97 -16.23
C GLU A 493 -8.77 -3.50 -16.79
N PHE A 494 -8.76 -2.42 -17.55
CA PHE A 494 -7.56 -1.81 -18.12
C PHE A 494 -7.70 -0.29 -18.23
N ASP A 495 -6.56 0.39 -18.31
CA ASP A 495 -6.44 1.81 -18.60
C ASP A 495 -5.22 2.04 -19.51
N HIS A 496 -5.02 3.26 -20.01
CA HIS A 496 -3.76 3.56 -20.70
C HIS A 496 -2.58 3.48 -19.72
N GLY A 497 -1.45 2.93 -20.20
CA GLY A 497 -0.27 2.65 -19.39
C GLY A 497 0.90 3.61 -19.64
N TYR A 498 0.65 4.84 -20.08
CA TYR A 498 1.73 5.81 -20.35
C TYR A 498 2.26 6.45 -19.08
N ALA A 499 1.37 6.83 -18.17
CA ALA A 499 1.72 7.36 -16.86
C ALA A 499 1.07 6.53 -15.75
N ILE A 500 1.75 6.40 -14.61
CA ILE A 500 1.25 5.65 -13.45
C ILE A 500 1.50 6.41 -12.16
N THR A 501 0.84 5.99 -11.07
CA THR A 501 1.10 6.54 -9.74
C THR A 501 2.43 6.07 -9.17
N ALA A 502 2.98 6.81 -8.21
CA ALA A 502 4.18 6.39 -7.47
C ALA A 502 3.99 5.01 -6.81
N HIS A 503 2.81 4.70 -6.24
CA HIS A 503 2.47 3.37 -5.72
C HIS A 503 2.65 2.26 -6.78
N ARG A 504 2.11 2.46 -7.97
CA ARG A 504 2.21 1.46 -9.06
C ARG A 504 3.60 1.38 -9.67
N SER A 505 4.46 2.38 -9.44
CA SER A 505 5.86 2.34 -9.84
C SER A 505 6.73 1.50 -8.90
N GLN A 506 6.27 1.21 -7.67
CA GLN A 506 7.00 0.41 -6.70
C GLN A 506 7.31 -1.00 -7.24
N GLY A 507 8.51 -1.50 -6.96
CA GLY A 507 9.00 -2.77 -7.53
C GLY A 507 9.55 -2.68 -8.96
N LYS A 508 9.16 -1.67 -9.76
CA LYS A 508 9.63 -1.54 -11.16
C LYS A 508 11.05 -0.97 -11.23
N THR A 509 11.77 -1.34 -12.28
CA THR A 509 13.07 -0.76 -12.66
C THR A 509 13.04 -0.44 -14.15
N VAL A 510 13.40 0.79 -14.53
CA VAL A 510 13.39 1.29 -15.89
C VAL A 510 14.69 2.02 -16.19
N ASP A 511 14.98 2.24 -17.47
CA ASP A 511 16.21 2.93 -17.84
C ASP A 511 16.10 4.44 -17.58
N ALA A 512 14.96 5.05 -17.92
CA ALA A 512 14.68 6.45 -17.65
C ALA A 512 13.33 6.65 -16.95
N VAL A 513 13.26 7.64 -16.05
CA VAL A 513 12.02 8.04 -15.38
C VAL A 513 11.73 9.53 -15.59
N VAL A 514 10.49 9.85 -15.94
CA VAL A 514 9.98 11.21 -16.03
C VAL A 514 8.97 11.42 -14.92
N LEU A 515 9.20 12.40 -14.05
CA LEU A 515 8.32 12.73 -12.93
C LEU A 515 7.55 14.01 -13.22
N SER A 516 6.24 13.99 -12.97
CA SER A 516 5.44 15.19 -12.80
C SER A 516 5.34 15.48 -11.32
N GLY A 517 6.05 16.53 -10.84
CA GLY A 517 6.44 16.69 -9.44
C GLY A 517 5.42 17.38 -8.53
N ASP A 518 4.61 18.32 -9.05
CA ASP A 518 3.82 19.29 -8.27
C ASP A 518 2.94 18.72 -7.15
N THR A 519 2.47 17.50 -7.30
CA THR A 519 1.54 16.87 -6.35
C THR A 519 2.16 15.77 -5.50
N MET A 520 3.49 15.60 -5.60
CA MET A 520 4.20 14.54 -4.89
C MET A 520 4.68 14.99 -3.52
N LYS A 521 4.49 14.12 -2.52
CA LYS A 521 5.09 14.23 -1.19
C LYS A 521 6.37 13.38 -1.08
N GLN A 522 7.07 13.49 0.03
CA GLN A 522 8.37 12.89 0.30
C GLN A 522 8.51 11.44 -0.18
N GLU A 523 7.68 10.51 0.33
CA GLU A 523 7.83 9.08 0.03
C GLU A 523 7.46 8.75 -1.40
N GLN A 524 6.44 9.42 -1.94
CA GLN A 524 6.02 9.26 -3.33
C GLN A 524 7.13 9.67 -4.29
N PHE A 525 7.73 10.84 -4.04
CA PHE A 525 8.84 11.35 -4.84
C PHE A 525 10.05 10.43 -4.76
N TYR A 526 10.48 10.04 -3.54
CA TYR A 526 11.59 9.12 -3.35
C TYR A 526 11.38 7.80 -4.10
N VAL A 527 10.20 7.18 -3.96
CA VAL A 527 9.89 5.93 -4.67
C VAL A 527 9.96 6.14 -6.17
N ALA A 528 9.33 7.17 -6.71
CA ALA A 528 9.32 7.45 -8.14
C ALA A 528 10.72 7.77 -8.68
N ALA A 529 11.46 8.66 -8.01
CA ALA A 529 12.82 9.06 -8.40
C ALA A 529 13.80 7.88 -8.37
N SER A 530 13.60 6.92 -7.47
CA SER A 530 14.46 5.72 -7.37
C SER A 530 14.22 4.68 -8.47
N ARG A 531 13.27 4.86 -9.41
CA ARG A 531 12.93 3.85 -10.44
C ARG A 531 13.90 3.84 -11.61
N GLY A 532 14.44 4.99 -12.00
CA GLY A 532 15.39 5.12 -13.10
C GLY A 532 16.75 4.48 -12.80
N ARG A 533 17.34 3.85 -13.80
CA ARG A 533 18.71 3.34 -13.75
C ARG A 533 19.72 4.37 -14.23
N ASP A 534 19.40 4.96 -15.38
CA ASP A 534 20.37 5.76 -16.13
C ASP A 534 20.03 7.25 -16.06
N GLU A 535 18.73 7.59 -16.04
CA GLU A 535 18.30 8.97 -16.19
C GLU A 535 17.00 9.27 -15.42
N ILE A 536 16.89 10.50 -14.93
CA ILE A 536 15.69 11.08 -14.35
C ILE A 536 15.46 12.48 -14.92
N THR A 537 14.21 12.78 -15.26
CA THR A 537 13.75 14.14 -15.56
C THR A 537 12.55 14.46 -14.68
N ILE A 538 12.59 15.57 -13.99
CA ILE A 538 11.54 16.07 -13.10
C ILE A 538 10.96 17.32 -13.74
N ILE A 539 9.66 17.31 -14.00
CA ILE A 539 8.94 18.46 -14.58
C ILE A 539 7.97 18.97 -13.54
N THR A 540 8.10 20.24 -13.19
CA THR A 540 7.27 20.91 -12.20
C THR A 540 6.87 22.30 -12.68
N SER A 541 5.79 22.85 -12.17
CA SER A 541 5.40 24.25 -12.39
C SER A 541 5.87 25.20 -11.30
N ASP A 542 6.38 24.65 -10.19
CA ASP A 542 6.85 25.39 -9.03
C ASP A 542 7.94 24.56 -8.32
N VAL A 543 9.19 24.94 -8.52
CA VAL A 543 10.35 24.24 -7.93
C VAL A 543 10.39 24.44 -6.41
N ASP A 544 10.08 25.65 -5.93
CA ASP A 544 10.12 25.95 -4.50
C ASP A 544 8.97 25.27 -3.76
N GLY A 545 7.75 25.29 -4.31
CA GLY A 545 6.61 24.55 -3.77
C GLY A 545 6.84 23.03 -3.77
N LEU A 546 7.50 22.50 -4.79
CA LEU A 546 7.91 21.08 -4.79
C LEU A 546 8.91 20.81 -3.66
N ARG A 547 9.94 21.64 -3.50
CA ARG A 547 10.93 21.49 -2.41
C ARG A 547 10.27 21.48 -1.03
N GLU A 548 9.32 22.40 -0.79
CA GLU A 548 8.55 22.43 0.46
C GLU A 548 7.73 21.15 0.66
N SER A 549 7.05 20.66 -0.39
CA SER A 549 6.23 19.45 -0.32
C SER A 549 7.04 18.19 -0.02
N LEU A 550 8.31 18.13 -0.43
CA LEU A 550 9.23 17.04 -0.12
C LEU A 550 9.65 17.02 1.37
N GLY A 551 9.50 18.11 2.11
CA GLY A 551 9.62 18.17 3.56
C GLY A 551 8.44 17.54 4.30
N ILE A 552 7.32 17.26 3.60
CA ILE A 552 6.08 16.74 4.18
C ILE A 552 6.03 15.21 3.99
N SER A 553 6.19 14.48 5.10
CA SER A 553 6.00 13.03 5.10
C SER A 553 4.53 12.67 4.95
N SER A 554 4.26 11.61 4.20
CA SER A 554 2.94 10.96 4.12
C SER A 554 2.77 9.84 5.16
N ALA A 555 3.72 9.66 6.08
CA ALA A 555 3.63 8.71 7.18
C ALA A 555 2.40 9.02 8.05
N ARG A 556 1.62 7.99 8.32
CA ARG A 556 0.38 8.12 9.09
C ARG A 556 0.64 7.94 10.58
N PRO A 557 0.04 8.76 11.46
CA PRO A 557 0.13 8.56 12.90
C PRO A 557 -0.48 7.21 13.27
N SER A 558 0.05 6.57 14.32
CA SER A 558 -0.47 5.33 14.85
C SER A 558 -1.38 5.57 16.05
N ALA A 559 -2.27 4.61 16.35
CA ALA A 559 -3.11 4.67 17.54
C ALA A 559 -2.27 4.60 18.83
N THR A 560 -1.14 3.90 18.79
CA THR A 560 -0.18 3.82 19.90
C THR A 560 0.49 5.18 20.18
N GLU A 561 0.92 5.90 19.12
CA GLU A 561 1.46 7.26 19.24
C GLU A 561 0.42 8.20 19.87
N LEU A 562 -0.84 8.13 19.39
CA LEU A 562 -1.95 8.94 19.90
C LEU A 562 -2.25 8.65 21.38
N ALA A 563 -2.28 7.38 21.77
CA ALA A 563 -2.55 7.00 23.17
C ALA A 563 -1.47 7.51 24.13
N ARG A 564 -0.20 7.53 23.70
CA ARG A 564 0.89 8.14 24.48
C ARG A 564 0.72 9.65 24.61
N GLU A 565 0.38 10.35 23.53
CA GLU A 565 0.12 11.78 23.56
C GLU A 565 -1.02 12.11 24.54
N GLN A 566 -2.10 11.35 24.53
CA GLN A 566 -3.21 11.48 25.47
C GLN A 566 -2.76 11.32 26.94
N ALA A 567 -1.94 10.28 27.20
CA ALA A 567 -1.45 10.01 28.56
C ALA A 567 -0.50 11.09 29.09
N GLN A 568 0.24 11.78 28.22
CA GLN A 568 1.09 12.91 28.60
C GLN A 568 0.30 14.18 28.90
N VAL A 569 -0.80 14.43 28.20
CA VAL A 569 -1.66 15.61 28.37
C VAL A 569 -2.62 15.45 29.55
N HIS A 570 -3.11 14.25 29.80
CA HIS A 570 -4.01 13.91 30.88
C HIS A 570 -3.47 12.69 31.66
N PRO A 571 -2.53 12.90 32.59
CA PRO A 571 -2.12 11.81 33.47
C PRO A 571 -3.35 11.34 34.27
N ALA A 572 -3.77 10.10 34.05
CA ALA A 572 -4.94 9.52 34.69
C ALA A 572 -4.76 9.54 36.21
N PRO A 573 -5.80 9.86 37.02
CA PRO A 573 -5.80 9.58 38.44
C PRO A 573 -5.61 8.08 38.65
N GLU A 574 -4.95 7.67 39.73
CA GLU A 574 -4.36 6.35 40.03
C GLU A 574 -5.24 5.09 39.83
N HIS A 575 -6.42 5.21 39.28
CA HIS A 575 -7.36 4.10 39.03
C HIS A 575 -7.96 4.18 37.62
N GLY A 576 -7.24 3.66 36.62
CA GLY A 576 -7.79 3.56 35.28
C GLY A 576 -6.93 2.71 34.32
N LEU A 577 -7.59 2.02 33.42
CA LEU A 577 -7.07 1.09 32.41
C LEU A 577 -5.88 1.60 31.56
N ALA A 578 -5.56 2.90 31.62
CA ALA A 578 -4.39 3.50 30.98
C ALA A 578 -3.06 3.03 31.60
N GLN A 579 -3.02 2.67 32.87
CA GLN A 579 -1.81 2.14 33.52
C GLN A 579 -1.43 0.74 33.04
N LEU A 580 -2.38 -0.08 32.62
CA LEU A 580 -2.10 -1.40 32.03
C LEU A 580 -1.41 -1.29 30.65
N ALA A 581 -1.62 -0.18 29.92
CA ALA A 581 -0.96 0.09 28.65
C ALA A 581 0.46 0.64 28.82
N ILE A 582 0.75 1.36 29.91
CA ILE A 582 2.04 2.03 30.15
C ILE A 582 3.02 1.13 30.91
N GLN A 583 2.57 0.22 31.76
CA GLN A 583 3.46 -0.66 32.54
C GLN A 583 4.24 -1.69 31.71
N ASN A 584 3.86 -1.90 30.44
CA ASN A 584 4.59 -2.79 29.51
C ASN A 584 5.40 -2.03 28.46
N ILE A 585 5.51 -0.70 28.53
CA ILE A 585 6.26 0.10 27.57
C ILE A 585 7.24 1.02 28.33
N GLU A 586 8.20 0.44 29.00
CA GLU A 586 9.49 1.12 29.20
C GLU A 586 10.19 1.14 27.83
N ALA A 587 10.29 2.31 27.23
CA ALA A 587 10.98 2.48 25.97
C ALA A 587 12.43 1.96 26.12
N PRO A 588 12.91 1.08 25.26
CA PRO A 588 14.33 0.79 25.24
C PRO A 588 15.07 2.11 24.96
N ALA A 589 16.09 2.38 25.75
CA ALA A 589 16.95 3.54 25.56
C ALA A 589 17.41 3.62 24.09
N PRO A 590 17.50 4.80 23.49
CA PRO A 590 17.94 4.95 22.13
C PRO A 590 19.32 4.27 21.99
N LEU A 591 19.40 3.31 21.07
CA LEU A 591 20.66 2.67 20.72
C LEU A 591 21.61 3.77 20.24
N HIS A 592 22.62 4.07 21.07
CA HIS A 592 23.74 4.90 20.65
C HIS A 592 24.29 4.32 19.35
N GLU A 593 24.32 5.13 18.30
CA GLU A 593 25.15 4.88 17.14
C GLU A 593 26.58 4.65 17.63
N ILE A 594 27.06 3.44 17.48
CA ILE A 594 28.49 3.15 17.69
C ILE A 594 29.22 3.75 16.49
N SER A 595 29.64 4.97 16.65
CA SER A 595 30.62 5.61 15.80
C SER A 595 31.96 4.91 16.06
N ILE A 596 32.37 4.06 15.14
CA ILE A 596 33.72 3.48 15.15
C ILE A 596 34.68 4.56 14.67
N GLY A 597 35.22 5.31 15.60
CA GLY A 597 36.36 6.18 15.34
C GLY A 597 37.57 5.37 14.89
N HIS A 598 38.09 5.72 13.73
CA HIS A 598 39.42 5.31 13.29
C HIS A 598 40.45 5.94 14.21
N GLU A 599 41.12 5.16 15.05
CA GLU A 599 42.46 5.48 15.51
C GLU A 599 43.43 4.38 15.04
N MET A 600 44.16 4.71 13.98
CA MET A 600 45.41 4.06 13.66
C MET A 600 46.49 4.63 14.55
N GLY A 601 46.96 3.86 15.52
CA GLY A 601 48.20 4.11 16.27
C GLY A 601 49.26 3.08 15.85
N ILE A 602 50.12 3.50 14.95
CA ILE A 602 51.39 2.79 14.69
C ILE A 602 52.38 3.16 15.78
N SER A 603 52.96 2.21 16.48
CA SER A 603 54.28 2.35 17.06
C SER A 603 54.89 0.99 17.41
N LEU A 604 56.03 0.68 16.71
CA LEU A 604 57.14 -0.24 16.97
C LEU A 604 56.86 -1.72 17.21
#